data_6a11f05479f7d9030ef2d374205df06d
#
_entry.id   6a11f05479f7d9030ef2d374205df06d
#
_cell.length_a   1.000
_cell.length_b   1.000
_cell.length_c   1.000
_cell.angle_alpha   90.00
_cell.angle_beta   90.00
_cell.angle_gamma   90.00
#
_symmetry.space_group_name_H-M   'P 1'
#
loop_
_entity.id
_entity.type
_entity.pdbx_description
1 polymer ?
#
loop_
_entity_poly.entity_id
_entity_poly.type
_entity_poly.pdbx_seq_one_letter_code
_entity_poly.pdbx_strand_id
1 'polypeptide(L)'
;MEAFTIQIAGLVTRVQPLFISTQEYCRPYITDLDPDFFVEVTESDLVYQQELMEQEALEEGFRIRKYGGPFLERATIQRKIAFELLNRDTLLLHGSTVGVDGATYLFTARCGTGKSTHTRFWREVFGPRAVMVNDDKPFLKVTSSGVYAYGSPWSGKHGLDTNVCLPLKGICFLRRGDENRIRPVEAEGFLGELCHQSLFPEDAAGQDKGRALVKLLSQKVSLWEMECTKDPSAALVSYEAMSKG
;
A
#
# COMPACT_ATOMS: atom_id res chain seq x y z
N MET A 1 3.96 -24.09 14.52
CA MET A 1 3.15 -23.16 15.35
C MET A 1 1.70 -23.30 14.97
N GLU A 2 0.77 -22.82 15.81
CA GLU A 2 -0.66 -22.85 15.48
C GLU A 2 -0.99 -21.86 14.38
N ALA A 3 -1.82 -22.30 13.40
CA ALA A 3 -2.28 -21.45 12.33
C ALA A 3 -3.31 -20.45 12.85
N PHE A 4 -3.31 -19.25 12.31
CA PHE A 4 -4.29 -18.20 12.62
C PHE A 4 -4.92 -17.64 11.35
N THR A 5 -6.05 -16.97 11.49
CA THR A 5 -6.83 -16.45 10.37
C THR A 5 -6.89 -14.93 10.43
N ILE A 6 -6.64 -14.26 9.31
CA ILE A 6 -6.74 -12.81 9.16
C ILE A 6 -7.65 -12.42 8.00
N GLN A 7 -8.27 -11.25 8.12
CA GLN A 7 -9.04 -10.67 7.03
C GLN A 7 -8.31 -9.45 6.46
N ILE A 8 -7.98 -9.51 5.16
CA ILE A 8 -7.30 -8.42 4.42
C ILE A 8 -8.10 -8.10 3.16
N ALA A 9 -8.43 -6.84 2.98
CA ALA A 9 -9.18 -6.35 1.80
C ALA A 9 -10.48 -7.13 1.50
N GLY A 10 -11.15 -7.58 2.55
CA GLY A 10 -12.40 -8.34 2.47
C GLY A 10 -12.22 -9.83 2.19
N LEU A 11 -10.98 -10.35 2.11
CA LEU A 11 -10.67 -11.77 1.99
C LEU A 11 -10.08 -12.34 3.27
N VAL A 12 -10.47 -13.56 3.58
CA VAL A 12 -10.06 -14.28 4.77
C VAL A 12 -8.95 -15.28 4.42
N THR A 13 -7.81 -15.14 5.07
CA THR A 13 -6.62 -15.97 4.82
C THR A 13 -6.23 -16.71 6.08
N ARG A 14 -6.09 -18.04 6.01
CA ARG A 14 -5.46 -18.81 7.07
C ARG A 14 -3.97 -18.88 6.84
N VAL A 15 -3.20 -18.44 7.83
CA VAL A 15 -1.74 -18.35 7.80
C VAL A 15 -1.13 -19.42 8.69
N GLN A 16 -0.20 -20.21 8.14
CA GLN A 16 0.66 -21.11 8.89
C GLN A 16 2.03 -20.45 9.06
N PRO A 17 2.32 -19.85 10.24
CA PRO A 17 3.55 -19.10 10.44
C PRO A 17 4.70 -19.99 10.93
N LEU A 18 5.94 -19.53 10.76
CA LEU A 18 7.15 -20.04 11.37
C LEU A 18 7.46 -19.36 12.71
N PHE A 19 7.04 -18.08 12.88
CA PHE A 19 7.35 -17.27 14.07
C PHE A 19 6.07 -16.76 14.76
N ILE A 20 6.01 -16.93 16.10
CA ILE A 20 4.86 -16.49 16.91
C ILE A 20 4.62 -14.97 16.82
N SER A 21 5.69 -14.19 16.66
CA SER A 21 5.61 -12.73 16.53
C SER A 21 4.83 -12.26 15.31
N THR A 22 4.61 -13.10 14.32
CA THR A 22 3.81 -12.80 13.14
C THR A 22 2.32 -12.75 13.45
N GLN A 23 1.83 -13.64 14.30
CA GLN A 23 0.44 -13.59 14.77
C GLN A 23 0.19 -12.30 15.57
N GLU A 24 1.11 -11.94 16.48
CA GLU A 24 1.02 -10.70 17.24
C GLU A 24 1.01 -9.47 16.35
N TYR A 25 1.86 -9.45 15.32
CA TYR A 25 1.93 -8.39 14.32
C TYR A 25 0.61 -8.23 13.55
N CYS A 26 -0.08 -9.32 13.26
CA CYS A 26 -1.35 -9.33 12.54
C CYS A 26 -2.58 -9.17 13.45
N ARG A 27 -2.41 -9.00 14.77
CA ARG A 27 -3.49 -9.00 15.77
C ARG A 27 -4.72 -8.14 15.39
N PRO A 28 -4.60 -6.90 14.90
CA PRO A 28 -5.76 -6.08 14.55
C PRO A 28 -6.60 -6.62 13.37
N TYR A 29 -6.09 -7.61 12.65
CA TYR A 29 -6.71 -8.20 11.47
C TYR A 29 -7.15 -9.65 11.69
N ILE A 30 -6.94 -10.21 12.88
CA ILE A 30 -7.36 -11.58 13.22
C ILE A 30 -8.89 -11.67 13.19
N THR A 31 -9.39 -12.78 12.67
CA THR A 31 -10.83 -13.07 12.55
C THR A 31 -11.09 -14.57 12.78
N ASP A 32 -12.31 -14.90 13.16
CA ASP A 32 -12.80 -16.28 13.33
C ASP A 32 -13.61 -16.76 12.10
N LEU A 33 -13.62 -15.97 11.01
CA LEU A 33 -14.31 -16.35 9.77
C LEU A 33 -13.60 -17.51 9.07
N ASP A 34 -14.37 -18.28 8.30
CA ASP A 34 -13.83 -19.36 7.46
C ASP A 34 -12.89 -18.81 6.38
N PRO A 35 -11.73 -19.43 6.16
CA PRO A 35 -10.74 -18.92 5.22
C PRO A 35 -11.12 -19.16 3.76
N ASP A 36 -10.95 -18.14 2.92
CA ASP A 36 -11.06 -18.24 1.47
C ASP A 36 -9.86 -18.96 0.85
N PHE A 37 -8.68 -18.82 1.46
CA PHE A 37 -7.43 -19.46 1.02
C PHE A 37 -6.41 -19.63 2.15
N PHE A 38 -5.32 -20.35 1.84
CA PHE A 38 -4.27 -20.68 2.80
C PHE A 38 -2.93 -20.11 2.36
N VAL A 39 -2.17 -19.59 3.32
CA VAL A 39 -0.78 -19.15 3.13
C VAL A 39 0.10 -19.91 4.11
N GLU A 40 0.98 -20.72 3.59
CA GLU A 40 2.05 -21.37 4.32
C GLU A 40 3.38 -20.70 3.99
N VAL A 41 4.26 -20.56 4.99
CA VAL A 41 5.62 -20.05 4.81
C VAL A 41 6.61 -21.12 5.19
N THR A 42 7.60 -21.34 4.32
CA THR A 42 8.69 -22.29 4.50
C THR A 42 10.01 -21.55 4.67
N GLU A 43 11.06 -22.25 5.12
CA GLU A 43 12.41 -21.65 5.19
C GLU A 43 12.93 -21.23 3.81
N SER A 44 12.60 -21.97 2.76
CA SER A 44 12.96 -21.59 1.38
C SER A 44 12.28 -20.29 0.92
N ASP A 45 11.07 -20.04 1.38
CA ASP A 45 10.39 -18.76 1.13
C ASP A 45 11.15 -17.57 1.77
N LEU A 46 11.76 -17.77 2.95
CA LEU A 46 12.54 -16.72 3.61
C LEU A 46 13.82 -16.41 2.84
N VAL A 47 14.49 -17.43 2.33
CA VAL A 47 15.69 -17.26 1.48
C VAL A 47 15.33 -16.48 0.22
N TYR A 48 14.29 -16.93 -0.48
CA TYR A 48 13.80 -16.24 -1.68
C TYR A 48 13.38 -14.80 -1.42
N GLN A 49 12.70 -14.53 -0.30
CA GLN A 49 12.29 -13.17 0.06
C GLN A 49 13.50 -12.27 0.36
N GLN A 50 14.57 -12.81 0.96
CA GLN A 50 15.82 -12.08 1.18
C GLN A 50 16.48 -11.73 -0.17
N GLU A 51 16.52 -12.66 -1.12
CA GLU A 51 17.08 -12.45 -2.46
C GLU A 51 16.32 -11.35 -3.23
N LEU A 52 14.97 -11.38 -3.21
CA LEU A 52 14.15 -10.33 -3.81
C LEU A 52 14.46 -8.95 -3.22
N MET A 53 14.55 -8.83 -1.91
CA MET A 53 14.84 -7.55 -1.25
C MET A 53 16.27 -7.06 -1.52
N GLU A 54 17.22 -7.95 -1.73
CA GLU A 54 18.58 -7.60 -2.15
C GLU A 54 18.60 -7.08 -3.58
N GLN A 55 17.85 -7.72 -4.48
CA GLN A 55 17.69 -7.27 -5.86
C GLN A 55 17.03 -5.89 -5.93
N GLU A 56 15.90 -5.70 -5.25
CA GLU A 56 15.23 -4.38 -5.16
C GLU A 56 16.18 -3.29 -4.63
N ALA A 57 16.97 -3.62 -3.60
CA ALA A 57 17.93 -2.67 -3.05
C ALA A 57 19.01 -2.27 -4.05
N LEU A 58 19.50 -3.23 -4.86
CA LEU A 58 20.48 -2.96 -5.93
C LEU A 58 19.90 -2.09 -7.04
N GLU A 59 18.67 -2.38 -7.50
CA GLU A 59 17.98 -1.62 -8.55
C GLU A 59 17.69 -0.17 -8.12
N GLU A 60 17.35 0.03 -6.84
CA GLU A 60 17.11 1.36 -6.28
C GLU A 60 18.38 2.08 -5.81
N GLY A 61 19.54 1.44 -5.87
CA GLY A 61 20.82 2.01 -5.43
C GLY A 61 20.97 2.09 -3.91
N PHE A 62 20.27 1.25 -3.16
CA PHE A 62 20.37 1.17 -1.71
C PHE A 62 21.41 0.12 -1.26
N ARG A 63 21.84 0.27 0.00
CA ARG A 63 22.71 -0.71 0.63
C ARG A 63 21.95 -2.00 0.90
N ILE A 64 22.50 -3.13 0.45
CA ILE A 64 22.02 -4.48 0.79
C ILE A 64 22.01 -4.65 2.31
N ARG A 65 20.90 -5.23 2.82
CA ARG A 65 20.72 -5.55 4.23
C ARG A 65 20.30 -7.00 4.39
N LYS A 66 20.76 -7.63 5.45
CA LYS A 66 20.22 -8.91 5.91
C LYS A 66 19.11 -8.63 6.92
N TYR A 67 18.00 -9.32 6.72
CA TYR A 67 16.81 -9.18 7.55
C TYR A 67 16.62 -10.42 8.44
N GLY A 68 16.02 -10.23 9.60
CA GLY A 68 15.68 -11.34 10.49
C GLY A 68 14.50 -12.17 9.98
N GLY A 69 14.45 -13.46 10.33
CA GLY A 69 13.41 -14.39 9.90
C GLY A 69 11.97 -13.89 10.08
N PRO A 70 11.58 -13.31 11.25
CA PRO A 70 10.23 -12.77 11.43
C PRO A 70 9.86 -11.63 10.48
N PHE A 71 10.83 -10.82 10.06
CA PHE A 71 10.60 -9.76 9.08
C PHE A 71 10.38 -10.35 7.68
N LEU A 72 11.25 -11.29 7.28
CA LEU A 72 11.14 -11.98 5.99
C LEU A 72 9.83 -12.77 5.88
N GLU A 73 9.40 -13.45 6.94
CA GLU A 73 8.13 -14.14 6.99
C GLU A 73 6.96 -13.18 6.74
N ARG A 74 6.91 -12.05 7.44
CA ARG A 74 5.84 -11.05 7.25
C ARG A 74 5.82 -10.49 5.83
N ALA A 75 6.97 -10.23 5.23
CA ALA A 75 7.07 -9.79 3.84
C ALA A 75 6.62 -10.88 2.86
N THR A 76 6.97 -12.14 3.12
CA THR A 76 6.51 -13.30 2.34
C THR A 76 4.99 -13.46 2.39
N ILE A 77 4.39 -13.39 3.58
CA ILE A 77 2.94 -13.48 3.75
C ILE A 77 2.25 -12.35 2.98
N GLN A 78 2.74 -11.12 3.12
CA GLN A 78 2.22 -9.99 2.37
C GLN A 78 2.23 -10.25 0.87
N ARG A 79 3.37 -10.70 0.33
CA ARG A 79 3.53 -10.98 -1.10
C ARG A 79 2.57 -12.07 -1.58
N LYS A 80 2.48 -13.19 -0.85
CA LYS A 80 1.57 -14.30 -1.20
C LYS A 80 0.10 -13.84 -1.18
N ILE A 81 -0.30 -13.09 -0.16
CA ILE A 81 -1.64 -12.50 -0.08
C ILE A 81 -1.90 -11.51 -1.23
N ALA A 82 -0.94 -10.66 -1.55
CA ALA A 82 -1.09 -9.68 -2.63
C ALA A 82 -1.31 -10.36 -4.00
N PHE A 83 -0.64 -11.49 -4.25
CA PHE A 83 -0.80 -12.25 -5.48
C PHE A 83 -2.18 -12.92 -5.59
N GLU A 84 -2.71 -13.46 -4.49
CA GLU A 84 -4.07 -13.98 -4.44
C GLU A 84 -5.11 -12.86 -4.60
N LEU A 85 -4.90 -11.73 -3.96
CA LEU A 85 -5.78 -10.56 -4.03
C LEU A 85 -5.80 -9.94 -5.44
N LEU A 86 -4.71 -10.02 -6.20
CA LEU A 86 -4.69 -9.58 -7.60
C LEU A 86 -5.74 -10.34 -8.44
N ASN A 87 -5.99 -11.62 -8.14
CA ASN A 87 -7.04 -12.42 -8.78
C ASN A 87 -8.45 -11.98 -8.43
N ARG A 88 -8.60 -11.04 -7.50
CA ARG A 88 -9.86 -10.50 -6.99
C ARG A 88 -9.92 -8.97 -7.08
N ASP A 89 -9.34 -8.45 -8.17
CA ASP A 89 -9.32 -7.03 -8.53
C ASP A 89 -8.77 -6.12 -7.43
N THR A 90 -7.78 -6.61 -6.68
CA THR A 90 -7.17 -5.87 -5.58
C THR A 90 -5.65 -5.77 -5.77
N LEU A 91 -5.13 -4.54 -5.80
CA LEU A 91 -3.71 -4.22 -5.93
C LEU A 91 -3.10 -3.92 -4.56
N LEU A 92 -1.85 -4.34 -4.36
CA LEU A 92 -0.98 -3.75 -3.36
C LEU A 92 -0.16 -2.64 -4.03
N LEU A 93 -0.23 -1.42 -3.50
CA LEU A 93 0.48 -0.26 -4.03
C LEU A 93 1.35 0.39 -2.95
N HIS A 94 2.62 0.66 -3.25
CA HIS A 94 3.53 1.33 -2.34
C HIS A 94 3.17 2.83 -2.25
N GLY A 95 2.56 3.21 -1.15
CA GLY A 95 2.08 4.56 -0.91
C GLY A 95 1.63 4.76 0.54
N SER A 96 1.49 6.00 0.93
CA SER A 96 0.94 6.38 2.23
C SER A 96 -0.48 6.88 2.04
N THR A 97 -1.46 6.27 2.75
CA THR A 97 -2.89 6.52 2.55
C THR A 97 -3.52 7.04 3.83
N VAL A 98 -4.11 8.21 3.75
CA VAL A 98 -4.82 8.88 4.84
C VAL A 98 -6.27 9.13 4.45
N GLY A 99 -7.19 8.90 5.38
CA GLY A 99 -8.61 9.23 5.25
C GLY A 99 -8.93 10.53 5.96
N VAL A 100 -9.79 11.36 5.36
CA VAL A 100 -10.40 12.53 5.99
C VAL A 100 -11.86 12.58 5.57
N ASP A 101 -12.77 12.76 6.55
CA ASP A 101 -14.21 12.88 6.33
C ASP A 101 -14.83 11.70 5.52
N GLY A 102 -14.35 10.49 5.77
CA GLY A 102 -14.88 9.27 5.15
C GLY A 102 -14.36 8.95 3.73
N ALA A 103 -13.44 9.74 3.19
CA ALA A 103 -12.77 9.48 1.92
C ALA A 103 -11.25 9.39 2.12
N THR A 104 -10.57 8.62 1.27
CA THR A 104 -9.11 8.45 1.35
C THR A 104 -8.36 9.09 0.18
N TYR A 105 -7.12 9.44 0.48
CA TYR A 105 -6.17 10.06 -0.42
C TYR A 105 -4.85 9.31 -0.30
N LEU A 106 -4.32 8.84 -1.42
CA LEU A 106 -3.09 8.08 -1.48
C LEU A 106 -1.97 8.94 -2.05
N PHE A 107 -0.84 8.96 -1.36
CA PHE A 107 0.37 9.65 -1.76
C PHE A 107 1.45 8.64 -2.11
N THR A 108 1.91 8.66 -3.36
CA THR A 108 2.98 7.80 -3.84
C THR A 108 4.15 8.60 -4.36
N ALA A 109 5.34 8.03 -4.32
CA ALA A 109 6.58 8.61 -4.82
C ALA A 109 7.72 7.60 -4.70
N ARG A 110 8.87 7.89 -5.28
CA ARG A 110 10.12 7.14 -5.03
C ARG A 110 10.43 7.12 -3.54
N CYS A 111 11.15 6.09 -3.11
CA CYS A 111 11.57 5.95 -1.71
C CYS A 111 12.31 7.22 -1.23
N GLY A 112 12.03 7.64 0.01
CA GLY A 112 12.66 8.83 0.61
C GLY A 112 12.17 10.19 0.10
N THR A 113 11.20 10.28 -0.81
CA THR A 113 10.65 11.57 -1.28
C THR A 113 9.88 12.31 -0.20
N GLY A 114 9.18 11.60 0.72
CA GLY A 114 8.46 12.22 1.83
C GLY A 114 7.00 11.83 1.98
N LYS A 115 6.56 10.67 1.45
CA LYS A 115 5.18 10.17 1.58
C LYS A 115 4.65 10.23 3.01
N SER A 116 5.32 9.56 3.95
CA SER A 116 4.93 9.53 5.37
C SER A 116 5.03 10.90 6.05
N THR A 117 5.90 11.79 5.58
CA THR A 117 5.96 13.19 6.06
C THR A 117 4.72 13.94 5.63
N HIS A 118 4.29 13.78 4.37
CA HIS A 118 3.10 14.44 3.85
C HIS A 118 1.83 13.98 4.57
N THR A 119 1.63 12.67 4.76
CA THR A 119 0.48 12.16 5.51
C THR A 119 0.54 12.46 7.01
N ARG A 120 1.75 12.65 7.58
CA ARG A 120 1.89 13.21 8.92
C ARG A 120 1.35 14.63 8.99
N PHE A 121 1.62 15.50 8.02
CA PHE A 121 1.03 16.84 7.95
C PHE A 121 -0.50 16.80 7.85
N TRP A 122 -1.05 15.84 7.08
CA TRP A 122 -2.49 15.66 7.06
C TRP A 122 -3.05 15.34 8.44
N ARG A 123 -2.41 14.45 9.19
CA ARG A 123 -2.85 14.12 10.57
C ARG A 123 -2.69 15.30 11.53
N GLU A 124 -1.64 16.09 11.37
CA GLU A 124 -1.43 17.31 12.17
C GLU A 124 -2.49 18.38 11.89
N VAL A 125 -2.81 18.61 10.61
CA VAL A 125 -3.76 19.63 10.16
C VAL A 125 -5.22 19.25 10.46
N PHE A 126 -5.59 18.00 10.16
CA PHE A 126 -6.99 17.56 10.30
C PHE A 126 -7.30 16.92 11.65
N GLY A 127 -6.30 16.63 12.48
CA GLY A 127 -6.46 16.10 13.83
C GLY A 127 -7.35 14.84 13.87
N PRO A 128 -8.39 14.81 14.72
CA PRO A 128 -9.28 13.65 14.87
C PRO A 128 -10.09 13.27 13.61
N ARG A 129 -10.18 14.15 12.62
CA ARG A 129 -10.83 13.87 11.33
C ARG A 129 -9.98 12.98 10.44
N ALA A 130 -8.67 12.92 10.70
CA ALA A 130 -7.73 12.14 9.89
C ALA A 130 -7.58 10.73 10.45
N VAL A 131 -7.74 9.73 9.59
CA VAL A 131 -7.50 8.30 9.88
C VAL A 131 -6.35 7.81 9.02
N MET A 132 -5.31 7.26 9.64
CA MET A 132 -4.23 6.64 8.88
C MET A 132 -4.66 5.25 8.43
N VAL A 133 -4.93 5.10 7.14
CA VAL A 133 -5.35 3.81 6.57
C VAL A 133 -4.15 2.87 6.49
N ASN A 134 -3.05 3.33 5.89
CA ASN A 134 -1.79 2.58 5.86
C ASN A 134 -0.64 3.48 5.41
N ASP A 135 0.52 3.45 6.09
CA ASP A 135 1.66 4.34 5.80
C ASP A 135 2.70 3.76 4.82
N ASP A 136 2.47 2.57 4.25
CA ASP A 136 3.46 1.98 3.34
C ASP A 136 2.84 1.16 2.20
N LYS A 137 1.97 0.21 2.50
CA LYS A 137 1.47 -0.79 1.55
C LYS A 137 -0.03 -1.06 1.70
N PRO A 138 -0.89 -0.07 1.39
CA PRO A 138 -2.34 -0.24 1.34
C PRO A 138 -2.73 -1.23 0.25
N PHE A 139 -3.88 -1.90 0.44
CA PHE A 139 -4.55 -2.64 -0.62
C PHE A 139 -5.64 -1.78 -1.24
N LEU A 140 -5.69 -1.76 -2.56
CA LEU A 140 -6.67 -1.00 -3.35
C LEU A 140 -7.55 -1.96 -4.13
N LYS A 141 -8.82 -2.06 -3.75
CA LYS A 141 -9.82 -2.89 -4.43
C LYS A 141 -10.58 -2.08 -5.45
N VAL A 142 -10.51 -2.53 -6.70
CA VAL A 142 -11.26 -1.93 -7.81
C VAL A 142 -12.61 -2.64 -7.93
N THR A 143 -13.70 -1.87 -7.90
CA THR A 143 -15.07 -2.39 -7.99
C THR A 143 -15.84 -1.68 -9.10
N SER A 144 -17.07 -2.11 -9.38
CA SER A 144 -17.96 -1.40 -10.29
C SER A 144 -18.28 0.02 -9.80
N SER A 145 -18.44 0.20 -8.48
CA SER A 145 -18.81 1.46 -7.85
C SER A 145 -17.65 2.42 -7.57
N GLY A 146 -16.39 1.99 -7.74
CA GLY A 146 -15.20 2.82 -7.48
C GLY A 146 -14.04 2.01 -6.94
N VAL A 147 -13.08 2.71 -6.36
CA VAL A 147 -11.91 2.10 -5.72
C VAL A 147 -11.98 2.31 -4.21
N TYR A 148 -11.62 1.28 -3.47
CA TYR A 148 -11.60 1.31 -2.00
C TYR A 148 -10.19 0.99 -1.49
N ALA A 149 -9.73 1.80 -0.54
CA ALA A 149 -8.46 1.58 0.15
C ALA A 149 -8.69 0.83 1.46
N TYR A 150 -7.87 -0.19 1.68
CA TYR A 150 -7.90 -1.02 2.88
C TYR A 150 -6.60 -0.88 3.67
N GLY A 151 -6.74 -0.81 4.99
CA GLY A 151 -5.62 -0.99 5.88
C GLY A 151 -5.07 -2.42 5.85
N SER A 152 -3.82 -2.55 6.26
CA SER A 152 -3.15 -3.84 6.41
C SER A 152 -2.06 -3.73 7.48
N PRO A 153 -1.62 -4.82 8.10
CA PRO A 153 -0.56 -4.75 9.11
C PRO A 153 0.78 -4.28 8.55
N TRP A 154 0.98 -4.39 7.24
CA TRP A 154 2.23 -3.98 6.56
C TRP A 154 2.26 -2.46 6.33
N SER A 155 2.46 -1.71 7.39
CA SER A 155 2.39 -0.24 7.44
C SER A 155 3.73 0.46 7.61
N GLY A 156 4.82 -0.23 7.24
CA GLY A 156 6.17 0.30 7.29
C GLY A 156 6.73 0.47 8.71
N LYS A 157 7.76 1.29 8.83
CA LYS A 157 8.55 1.42 10.07
C LYS A 157 7.81 2.09 11.23
N HIS A 158 6.74 2.81 10.95
CA HIS A 158 6.00 3.57 11.98
C HIS A 158 4.80 2.80 12.53
N GLY A 159 4.41 1.67 11.93
CA GLY A 159 3.27 0.87 12.35
C GLY A 159 1.96 1.66 12.33
N LEU A 160 1.77 2.50 11.32
CA LEU A 160 0.61 3.39 11.21
C LEU A 160 -0.39 2.80 10.22
N ASP A 161 -1.32 2.04 10.74
CA ASP A 161 -2.45 1.49 10.00
C ASP A 161 -3.71 1.44 10.87
N THR A 162 -4.82 1.31 10.21
CA THR A 162 -6.12 1.07 10.83
C THR A 162 -6.87 0.04 9.98
N ASN A 163 -7.46 -0.97 10.61
CA ASN A 163 -8.28 -1.96 9.92
C ASN A 163 -9.62 -1.34 9.47
N VAL A 164 -9.57 -0.59 8.38
CA VAL A 164 -10.72 0.11 7.77
C VAL A 164 -10.74 -0.10 6.27
N CYS A 165 -11.93 0.11 5.71
CA CYS A 165 -12.19 0.16 4.27
C CYS A 165 -12.88 1.48 3.95
N LEU A 166 -12.26 2.34 3.14
CA LEU A 166 -12.80 3.63 2.77
C LEU A 166 -12.65 3.90 1.27
N PRO A 167 -13.57 4.66 0.65
CA PRO A 167 -13.47 5.01 -0.76
C PRO A 167 -12.22 5.86 -1.06
N LEU A 168 -11.51 5.51 -2.13
CA LEU A 168 -10.34 6.24 -2.61
C LEU A 168 -10.79 7.33 -3.60
N LYS A 169 -10.55 8.58 -3.26
CA LYS A 169 -10.85 9.75 -4.11
C LYS A 169 -9.77 10.04 -5.14
N GLY A 170 -8.51 9.90 -4.76
CA GLY A 170 -7.42 10.22 -5.66
C GLY A 170 -6.06 9.70 -5.22
N ILE A 171 -5.16 9.64 -6.20
CA ILE A 171 -3.76 9.29 -6.03
C ILE A 171 -2.92 10.50 -6.41
N CYS A 172 -1.99 10.88 -5.55
CA CYS A 172 -1.09 12.01 -5.76
C CYS A 172 0.37 11.56 -5.82
N PHE A 173 1.05 11.89 -6.91
CA PHE A 173 2.47 11.67 -7.10
C PHE A 173 3.25 12.84 -6.51
N LEU A 174 3.98 12.60 -5.42
CA LEU A 174 4.76 13.63 -4.76
C LEU A 174 6.11 13.84 -5.43
N ARG A 175 6.47 15.11 -5.59
CA ARG A 175 7.79 15.59 -6.02
C ARG A 175 8.33 16.56 -4.96
N ARG A 176 9.64 16.64 -4.81
CA ARG A 176 10.26 17.68 -3.99
C ARG A 176 10.27 18.98 -4.78
N GLY A 177 9.86 20.06 -4.14
CA GLY A 177 9.88 21.41 -4.71
C GLY A 177 10.05 22.48 -3.65
N ASP A 178 10.22 23.70 -4.08
CA ASP A 178 10.39 24.87 -3.22
C ASP A 178 9.05 25.54 -2.91
N GLU A 179 7.98 25.12 -3.57
CA GLU A 179 6.60 25.60 -3.38
C GLU A 179 5.62 24.43 -3.31
N ASN A 180 4.48 24.66 -2.66
CA ASN A 180 3.36 23.71 -2.65
C ASN A 180 2.47 23.98 -3.86
N ARG A 181 2.58 23.13 -4.88
CA ARG A 181 1.84 23.28 -6.14
C ARG A 181 1.29 21.94 -6.60
N ILE A 182 -0.03 21.81 -6.75
CA ILE A 182 -0.70 20.59 -7.19
C ILE A 182 -1.45 20.84 -8.50
N ARG A 183 -1.46 19.82 -9.37
CA ARG A 183 -2.22 19.83 -10.62
C ARG A 183 -2.81 18.47 -10.91
N PRO A 184 -3.97 18.37 -11.59
CA PRO A 184 -4.45 17.11 -12.12
C PRO A 184 -3.50 16.63 -13.24
N VAL A 185 -3.44 15.30 -13.42
CA VAL A 185 -2.63 14.68 -14.48
C VAL A 185 -3.41 13.60 -15.21
N GLU A 186 -3.07 13.41 -16.49
CA GLU A 186 -3.65 12.35 -17.30
C GLU A 186 -3.01 11.00 -17.00
N ALA A 187 -3.84 9.96 -16.97
CA ALA A 187 -3.43 8.62 -16.55
C ALA A 187 -2.30 8.04 -17.43
N GLU A 188 -2.34 8.29 -18.74
CA GLU A 188 -1.39 7.74 -19.71
C GLU A 188 0.07 8.05 -19.37
N GLY A 189 0.33 9.25 -18.86
CA GLY A 189 1.68 9.69 -18.48
C GLY A 189 2.19 9.06 -17.17
N PHE A 190 1.30 8.48 -16.35
CA PHE A 190 1.61 7.99 -15.00
C PHE A 190 1.41 6.49 -14.80
N LEU A 191 0.92 5.75 -15.82
CA LEU A 191 0.71 4.30 -15.74
C LEU A 191 2.02 3.55 -15.40
N GLY A 192 3.13 3.94 -16.01
CA GLY A 192 4.44 3.34 -15.73
C GLY A 192 4.85 3.49 -14.26
N GLU A 193 4.66 4.68 -13.68
CA GLU A 193 4.97 4.94 -12.28
C GLU A 193 4.03 4.17 -11.34
N LEU A 194 2.73 4.10 -11.64
CA LEU A 194 1.78 3.28 -10.88
C LEU A 194 2.14 1.79 -10.91
N CYS A 195 2.50 1.25 -12.09
CA CYS A 195 2.96 -0.13 -12.23
C CYS A 195 4.22 -0.39 -11.39
N HIS A 196 5.19 0.53 -11.44
CA HIS A 196 6.42 0.42 -10.65
C HIS A 196 6.18 0.45 -9.13
N GLN A 197 5.14 1.13 -8.68
CA GLN A 197 4.75 1.17 -7.26
C GLN A 197 3.81 0.03 -6.86
N SER A 198 3.40 -0.82 -7.78
CA SER A 198 2.49 -1.95 -7.54
C SER A 198 3.25 -3.27 -7.51
N LEU A 199 2.76 -4.20 -6.70
CA LEU A 199 3.35 -5.54 -6.60
C LEU A 199 2.57 -6.52 -7.48
N PHE A 200 3.28 -7.16 -8.41
CA PHE A 200 2.74 -8.18 -9.32
C PHE A 200 3.55 -9.48 -9.24
N PRO A 201 2.95 -10.66 -9.57
CA PRO A 201 3.71 -11.87 -9.86
C PRO A 201 4.70 -11.64 -11.02
N GLU A 202 5.82 -12.35 -11.00
CA GLU A 202 6.88 -12.21 -12.03
C GLU A 202 6.53 -12.87 -13.37
N ASP A 203 5.57 -13.81 -13.37
CA ASP A 203 5.11 -14.46 -14.58
C ASP A 203 4.33 -13.53 -15.52
N ALA A 204 4.30 -13.84 -16.81
CA ALA A 204 3.69 -12.99 -17.83
C ALA A 204 2.20 -12.72 -17.56
N ALA A 205 1.46 -13.73 -17.08
CA ALA A 205 0.02 -13.61 -16.83
C ALA A 205 -0.25 -12.67 -15.65
N GLY A 206 0.53 -12.78 -14.57
CA GLY A 206 0.47 -11.88 -13.41
C GLY A 206 0.83 -10.45 -13.77
N GLN A 207 1.86 -10.25 -14.58
CA GLN A 207 2.27 -8.94 -15.09
C GLN A 207 1.18 -8.29 -15.96
N ASP A 208 0.58 -9.04 -16.89
CA ASP A 208 -0.48 -8.53 -17.77
C ASP A 208 -1.73 -8.17 -16.98
N LYS A 209 -2.12 -9.04 -16.03
CA LYS A 209 -3.26 -8.79 -15.13
C LYS A 209 -3.03 -7.56 -14.27
N GLY A 210 -1.85 -7.43 -13.67
CA GLY A 210 -1.48 -6.28 -12.86
C GLY A 210 -1.55 -4.98 -13.63
N ARG A 211 -0.97 -4.92 -14.84
CA ARG A 211 -1.03 -3.74 -15.72
C ARG A 211 -2.47 -3.39 -16.12
N ALA A 212 -3.28 -4.41 -16.45
CA ALA A 212 -4.68 -4.18 -16.78
C ALA A 212 -5.45 -3.59 -15.59
N LEU A 213 -5.20 -4.09 -14.37
CA LEU A 213 -5.85 -3.59 -13.17
C LEU A 213 -5.38 -2.18 -12.79
N VAL A 214 -4.09 -1.86 -12.96
CA VAL A 214 -3.58 -0.48 -12.79
C VAL A 214 -4.25 0.48 -13.77
N LYS A 215 -4.39 0.08 -15.03
CA LYS A 215 -5.12 0.88 -16.03
C LYS A 215 -6.58 1.11 -15.63
N LEU A 216 -7.27 0.06 -15.15
CA LEU A 216 -8.65 0.18 -14.69
C LEU A 216 -8.77 1.08 -13.45
N LEU A 217 -7.85 0.95 -12.49
CA LEU A 217 -7.76 1.80 -11.30
C LEU A 217 -7.61 3.27 -11.70
N SER A 218 -6.68 3.59 -12.62
CA SER A 218 -6.41 4.96 -13.06
C SER A 218 -7.58 5.63 -13.79
N GLN A 219 -8.53 4.86 -14.31
CA GLN A 219 -9.77 5.35 -14.92
C GLN A 219 -10.88 5.64 -13.90
N LYS A 220 -10.73 5.19 -12.66
CA LYS A 220 -11.76 5.27 -11.62
C LYS A 220 -11.41 6.23 -10.47
N VAL A 221 -10.20 6.75 -10.44
CA VAL A 221 -9.74 7.71 -9.43
C VAL A 221 -9.06 8.89 -10.09
N SER A 222 -9.18 10.08 -9.49
CA SER A 222 -8.46 11.26 -9.97
C SER A 222 -6.96 11.13 -9.70
N LEU A 223 -6.13 11.44 -10.69
CA LEU A 223 -4.68 11.44 -10.55
C LEU A 223 -4.14 12.87 -10.46
N TRP A 224 -3.17 13.06 -9.59
CA TRP A 224 -2.59 14.34 -9.28
C TRP A 224 -1.08 14.25 -9.19
N GLU A 225 -0.39 15.32 -9.54
CA GLU A 225 1.03 15.50 -9.24
C GLU A 225 1.20 16.73 -8.35
N MET A 226 2.03 16.61 -7.32
CA MET A 226 2.28 17.70 -6.40
C MET A 226 3.77 17.90 -6.17
N GLU A 227 4.26 19.09 -6.46
CA GLU A 227 5.50 19.60 -5.89
C GLU A 227 5.20 20.09 -4.48
N CYS A 228 5.97 19.66 -3.49
CA CYS A 228 5.73 20.03 -2.11
C CYS A 228 7.01 20.31 -1.32
N THR A 229 6.87 21.27 -0.42
CA THR A 229 7.85 21.62 0.59
C THR A 229 7.70 20.71 1.82
N LYS A 230 8.55 20.91 2.83
CA LYS A 230 8.43 20.26 4.14
C LYS A 230 7.63 21.13 5.13
N ASP A 231 6.49 21.69 4.68
CA ASP A 231 5.65 22.55 5.48
C ASP A 231 4.23 21.97 5.59
N PRO A 232 3.56 22.02 6.75
CA PRO A 232 2.21 21.49 6.94
C PRO A 232 1.15 22.08 6.00
N SER A 233 1.37 23.28 5.44
CA SER A 233 0.45 23.87 4.43
C SER A 233 0.31 23.00 3.17
N ALA A 234 1.29 22.13 2.89
CA ALA A 234 1.20 21.15 1.82
C ALA A 234 -0.03 20.23 1.94
N ALA A 235 -0.46 19.92 3.18
CA ALA A 235 -1.66 19.13 3.43
C ALA A 235 -2.93 19.86 3.03
N LEU A 236 -3.03 21.16 3.30
CA LEU A 236 -4.17 21.99 2.89
C LEU A 236 -4.27 22.11 1.38
N VAL A 237 -3.16 22.39 0.71
CA VAL A 237 -3.11 22.52 -0.76
C VAL A 237 -3.55 21.20 -1.44
N SER A 238 -3.04 20.05 -0.97
CA SER A 238 -3.44 18.77 -1.54
C SER A 238 -4.91 18.43 -1.23
N TYR A 239 -5.40 18.69 -0.01
CA TYR A 239 -6.78 18.42 0.35
C TYR A 239 -7.76 19.28 -0.45
N GLU A 240 -7.52 20.60 -0.56
CA GLU A 240 -8.38 21.50 -1.31
C GLU A 240 -8.54 21.12 -2.77
N ALA A 241 -7.48 20.63 -3.41
CA ALA A 241 -7.52 20.17 -4.79
C ALA A 241 -8.23 18.81 -4.90
N MET A 242 -7.74 17.80 -4.17
CA MET A 242 -8.16 16.41 -4.31
C MET A 242 -9.58 16.14 -3.79
N SER A 243 -10.10 16.93 -2.85
CA SER A 243 -11.45 16.75 -2.32
C SER A 243 -12.56 17.22 -3.26
N LYS A 244 -12.25 18.11 -4.21
CA LYS A 244 -13.20 18.70 -5.19
C LYS A 244 -13.27 17.92 -6.51
N GLY A 245 -12.27 17.03 -6.78
CA GLY A 245 -12.15 16.21 -7.98
C GLY A 245 -12.72 14.76 -7.78
#